data_bb996129e7eeea9c790ab08efdfec57f
#
_entry.id   bb996129e7eeea9c790ab08efdfec57f
#
_cell.length_a   1.000
_cell.length_b   1.000
_cell.length_c   1.000
_cell.angle_alpha   90.00
_cell.angle_beta   90.00
_cell.angle_gamma   90.00
#
_symmetry.space_group_name_H-M   'P 1'
#
loop_
_entity.id
_entity.type
_entity.pdbx_description
1 polymer ?
#
loop_
_entity_poly.entity_id
_entity_poly.type
_entity_poly.pdbx_seq_one_letter_code
_entity_poly.pdbx_strand_id
1 'polypeptide(L)'
;MSYLPYLLEALPSVRQPGKIVGPFADLMGKVYNLLFELLHSNTSAGSLGLAIIIFTLIVKLILFPLMVKQQKSSFKMQALQPELMKIRKKYEGKTDQMSQQRMAFEMQEFQKTLHLWIIQRMLIQLPILYALFYLFQNAYVYVDVIGHNYTDIANAIVNIPVSLRMEVFHPYAQEFANAYKNVAIIKDGIDMRQVNEVVMLVNYLKPDDWNVILQNLGDAGSSLVPLLATKSSIDLPDHSFGK
;
A
#
# COMPACT_ATOMS: atom_id res chain seq x y z
N MET A 1 -15.58 14.63 -17.35
CA MET A 1 -15.30 15.59 -16.25
C MET A 1 -14.74 14.78 -15.09
N SER A 2 -13.51 15.04 -14.71
CA SER A 2 -12.84 14.29 -13.63
C SER A 2 -13.41 14.72 -12.28
N TYR A 3 -14.05 13.81 -11.57
CA TYR A 3 -14.54 14.01 -10.20
C TYR A 3 -13.46 13.74 -9.14
N LEU A 4 -12.22 13.50 -9.60
CA LEU A 4 -11.06 13.14 -8.76
C LEU A 4 -10.84 14.03 -7.54
N PRO A 5 -10.97 15.38 -7.61
CA PRO A 5 -10.76 16.24 -6.44
C PRO A 5 -11.77 16.02 -5.32
N TYR A 6 -13.00 15.66 -5.68
CA TYR A 6 -14.08 15.50 -4.70
C TYR A 6 -14.02 14.16 -3.96
N LEU A 7 -13.57 13.09 -4.63
CA LEU A 7 -13.41 11.78 -3.98
C LEU A 7 -12.23 11.75 -3.02
N LEU A 8 -11.12 12.40 -3.37
CA LEU A 8 -9.95 12.50 -2.50
C LEU A 8 -10.21 13.27 -1.20
N GLU A 9 -11.16 14.23 -1.22
CA GLU A 9 -11.60 14.95 -0.01
C GLU A 9 -12.71 14.20 0.76
N ALA A 10 -13.53 13.39 0.06
CA ALA A 10 -14.74 12.77 0.62
C ALA A 10 -14.51 11.39 1.25
N LEU A 11 -13.55 10.61 0.78
CA LEU A 11 -13.30 9.25 1.26
C LEU A 11 -12.08 9.21 2.21
N PRO A 12 -12.30 9.08 3.52
CA PRO A 12 -11.20 8.99 4.46
C PRO A 12 -10.49 7.64 4.33
N SER A 13 -9.16 7.66 4.31
CA SER A 13 -8.36 6.47 4.49
C SER A 13 -8.11 6.22 5.98
N VAL A 14 -8.06 4.97 6.37
CA VAL A 14 -7.80 4.56 7.76
C VAL A 14 -6.47 5.12 8.28
N ARG A 15 -5.46 5.20 7.41
CA ARG A 15 -4.17 5.81 7.72
C ARG A 15 -3.88 6.90 6.72
N GLN A 16 -3.63 8.11 7.19
CA GLN A 16 -3.20 9.18 6.30
C GLN A 16 -1.71 9.03 5.96
N PRO A 17 -1.32 9.24 4.70
CA PRO A 17 0.08 9.25 4.32
C PRO A 17 0.78 10.43 5.00
N GLY A 18 1.99 10.21 5.53
CA GLY A 18 2.79 11.27 6.13
C GLY A 18 3.14 12.36 5.10
N LYS A 19 3.58 13.53 5.58
CA LYS A 19 3.90 14.72 4.76
C LYS A 19 4.88 14.46 3.61
N ILE A 20 5.75 13.46 3.74
CA ILE A 20 6.73 13.09 2.70
C ILE A 20 6.11 12.12 1.69
N VAL A 21 5.33 11.16 2.17
CA VAL A 21 4.76 10.07 1.35
C VAL A 21 3.49 10.52 0.61
N GLY A 22 2.70 11.45 1.20
CA GLY A 22 1.45 11.95 0.64
C GLY A 22 1.59 12.44 -0.81
N PRO A 23 2.46 13.42 -1.10
CA PRO A 23 2.62 13.92 -2.47
C PRO A 23 3.03 12.85 -3.48
N PHE A 24 3.83 11.86 -3.06
CA PHE A 24 4.19 10.72 -3.93
C PHE A 24 3.00 9.78 -4.15
N ALA A 25 2.23 9.49 -3.11
CA ALA A 25 1.03 8.67 -3.21
C ALA A 25 -0.03 9.33 -4.11
N ASP A 26 -0.23 10.64 -3.98
CA ASP A 26 -1.17 11.40 -4.81
C ASP A 26 -0.77 11.43 -6.28
N LEU A 27 0.52 11.67 -6.57
CA LEU A 27 1.03 11.63 -7.93
C LEU A 27 0.86 10.24 -8.55
N MET A 28 1.25 9.20 -7.80
CA MET A 28 1.12 7.81 -8.23
C MET A 28 -0.35 7.40 -8.37
N GLY A 29 -1.22 7.88 -7.47
CA GLY A 29 -2.65 7.65 -7.52
C GLY A 29 -3.30 8.20 -8.78
N LYS A 30 -2.95 9.41 -9.20
CA LYS A 30 -3.43 10.02 -10.46
C LYS A 30 -3.01 9.20 -11.69
N VAL A 31 -1.78 8.74 -11.73
CA VAL A 31 -1.29 7.88 -12.82
C VAL A 31 -2.03 6.54 -12.82
N TYR A 32 -2.24 5.97 -11.65
CA TYR A 32 -2.94 4.70 -11.49
C TYR A 32 -4.41 4.81 -11.89
N ASN A 33 -5.12 5.86 -11.48
CA ASN A 33 -6.51 6.11 -11.88
C ASN A 33 -6.65 6.27 -13.40
N LEU A 34 -5.78 7.08 -14.01
CA LEU A 34 -5.79 7.25 -15.46
C LEU A 34 -5.61 5.92 -16.21
N LEU A 35 -4.67 5.10 -15.76
CA LEU A 35 -4.44 3.78 -16.35
C LEU A 35 -5.63 2.84 -16.15
N PHE A 36 -6.22 2.88 -14.95
CA PHE A 36 -7.38 2.05 -14.64
C PHE A 36 -8.58 2.44 -15.50
N GLU A 37 -8.87 3.73 -15.64
CA GLU A 37 -9.95 4.23 -16.51
C GLU A 37 -9.76 3.79 -17.97
N LEU A 38 -8.53 3.94 -18.50
CA LEU A 38 -8.21 3.53 -19.87
C LEU A 38 -8.39 2.02 -20.11
N LEU A 39 -8.05 1.22 -19.12
CA LEU A 39 -8.15 -0.25 -19.22
C LEU A 39 -9.56 -0.74 -18.94
N HIS A 40 -10.26 -0.16 -17.97
CA HIS A 40 -11.61 -0.55 -17.60
C HIS A 40 -12.61 -0.25 -18.74
N SER A 41 -12.41 0.84 -19.46
CA SER A 41 -13.25 1.18 -20.64
C SER A 41 -13.14 0.16 -21.78
N ASN A 42 -12.02 -0.57 -21.86
CA ASN A 42 -11.72 -1.51 -22.94
C ASN A 42 -11.80 -2.99 -22.56
N THR A 43 -11.84 -3.33 -21.27
CA THR A 43 -11.75 -4.71 -20.78
C THR A 43 -12.63 -4.91 -19.56
N SER A 44 -13.62 -5.79 -19.64
CA SER A 44 -14.62 -5.97 -18.57
C SER A 44 -14.12 -6.80 -17.39
N ALA A 45 -13.08 -7.62 -17.54
CA ALA A 45 -12.56 -8.49 -16.47
C ALA A 45 -11.03 -8.42 -16.39
N GLY A 46 -10.51 -8.41 -15.17
CA GLY A 46 -9.06 -8.39 -14.94
C GLY A 46 -8.39 -7.02 -15.15
N SER A 47 -9.16 -5.96 -15.32
CA SER A 47 -8.65 -4.60 -15.54
C SER A 47 -7.76 -4.12 -14.42
N LEU A 48 -8.07 -4.45 -13.17
CA LEU A 48 -7.26 -4.08 -12.00
C LEU A 48 -5.88 -4.75 -12.04
N GLY A 49 -5.81 -6.04 -12.32
CA GLY A 49 -4.53 -6.77 -12.41
C GLY A 49 -3.65 -6.23 -13.53
N LEU A 50 -4.24 -5.99 -14.70
CA LEU A 50 -3.52 -5.42 -15.84
C LEU A 50 -3.07 -3.98 -15.54
N ALA A 51 -3.90 -3.18 -14.88
CA ALA A 51 -3.55 -1.82 -14.45
C ALA A 51 -2.35 -1.83 -13.49
N ILE A 52 -2.30 -2.77 -12.54
CA ILE A 52 -1.17 -2.92 -11.60
C ILE A 52 0.12 -3.27 -12.35
N ILE A 53 0.06 -4.18 -13.33
CA ILE A 53 1.23 -4.58 -14.12
C ILE A 53 1.77 -3.38 -14.90
N ILE A 54 0.92 -2.70 -15.67
CA ILE A 54 1.31 -1.54 -16.49
C ILE A 54 1.80 -0.40 -15.60
N PHE A 55 1.09 -0.11 -14.51
CA PHE A 55 1.50 0.89 -13.54
C PHE A 55 2.89 0.58 -12.97
N THR A 56 3.15 -0.66 -12.59
CA THR A 56 4.45 -1.10 -12.07
C THR A 56 5.56 -0.88 -13.10
N LEU A 57 5.29 -1.17 -14.38
CA LEU A 57 6.25 -0.92 -15.46
C LEU A 57 6.54 0.57 -15.64
N ILE A 58 5.51 1.42 -15.61
CA ILE A 58 5.67 2.88 -15.72
C ILE A 58 6.47 3.42 -14.53
N VAL A 59 6.14 3.02 -13.31
CA VAL A 59 6.90 3.43 -12.12
C VAL A 59 8.36 3.00 -12.23
N LYS A 60 8.64 1.77 -12.70
CA LYS A 60 10.01 1.31 -12.93
C LYS A 60 10.73 2.14 -13.97
N LEU A 61 10.07 2.53 -15.06
CA LEU A 61 10.65 3.39 -16.09
C LEU A 61 10.96 4.79 -15.54
N ILE A 62 10.06 5.38 -14.76
CA ILE A 62 10.29 6.69 -14.12
C ILE A 62 11.46 6.61 -13.12
N LEU A 63 11.56 5.51 -12.37
CA LEU A 63 12.64 5.28 -11.41
C LEU A 63 13.94 4.78 -12.05
N PHE A 64 13.92 4.38 -13.32
CA PHE A 64 15.09 3.83 -14.02
C PHE A 64 16.34 4.72 -13.95
N PRO A 65 16.27 6.06 -14.20
CA PRO A 65 17.46 6.90 -14.08
C PRO A 65 18.03 6.94 -12.66
N LEU A 66 17.15 6.85 -11.63
CA LEU A 66 17.58 6.74 -10.24
C LEU A 66 18.26 5.38 -9.98
N MET A 67 17.70 4.29 -10.50
CA MET A 67 18.28 2.95 -10.40
C MET A 67 19.66 2.87 -11.07
N VAL A 68 19.83 3.49 -12.24
CA VAL A 68 21.13 3.56 -12.93
C VAL A 68 22.17 4.32 -12.09
N LYS A 69 21.79 5.44 -11.48
CA LYS A 69 22.67 6.17 -10.56
C LYS A 69 23.05 5.31 -9.34
N GLN A 70 22.09 4.59 -8.78
CA GLN A 70 22.34 3.66 -7.67
C GLN A 70 23.28 2.51 -8.09
N GLN A 71 23.10 1.98 -9.29
CA GLN A 71 23.94 0.91 -9.82
C GLN A 71 25.39 1.36 -10.07
N LYS A 72 25.59 2.56 -10.65
CA LYS A 72 26.95 3.16 -10.79
C LYS A 72 27.64 3.30 -9.45
N SER A 73 26.92 3.65 -8.40
CA SER A 73 27.42 3.70 -7.04
C SER A 73 27.81 2.31 -6.51
N SER A 74 27.10 1.24 -6.91
CA SER A 74 27.43 -0.15 -6.58
C SER A 74 28.74 -0.60 -7.19
N PHE A 75 28.99 -0.22 -8.45
CA PHE A 75 30.27 -0.49 -9.09
C PHE A 75 31.45 0.21 -8.40
N LYS A 76 31.25 1.45 -7.91
CA LYS A 76 32.28 2.13 -7.11
C LYS A 76 32.58 1.36 -5.82
N MET A 77 31.58 0.77 -5.18
CA MET A 77 31.79 -0.09 -4.00
C MET A 77 32.58 -1.36 -4.33
N GLN A 78 32.31 -1.99 -5.47
CA GLN A 78 33.08 -3.14 -5.92
C GLN A 78 34.56 -2.74 -6.23
N ALA A 79 34.76 -1.53 -6.77
CA ALA A 79 36.09 -0.99 -6.99
C ALA A 79 36.87 -0.71 -5.69
N LEU A 80 36.21 -0.59 -4.55
CA LEU A 80 36.82 -0.44 -3.23
C LEU A 80 37.26 -1.78 -2.60
N GLN A 81 36.79 -2.91 -3.13
CA GLN A 81 37.20 -4.25 -2.63
C GLN A 81 38.72 -4.48 -2.67
N PRO A 82 39.46 -4.09 -3.74
CA PRO A 82 40.90 -4.24 -3.74
C PRO A 82 41.61 -3.39 -2.67
N GLU A 83 41.03 -2.25 -2.26
CA GLU A 83 41.57 -1.45 -1.13
C GLU A 83 41.41 -2.20 0.19
N LEU A 84 40.29 -2.86 0.40
CA LEU A 84 40.03 -3.73 1.56
C LEU A 84 41.02 -4.90 1.59
N MET A 85 41.34 -5.47 0.42
CA MET A 85 42.37 -6.50 0.32
C MET A 85 43.75 -5.95 0.61
N LYS A 86 44.08 -4.72 0.22
CA LYS A 86 45.37 -4.07 0.55
C LYS A 86 45.52 -3.88 2.06
N ILE A 87 44.45 -3.44 2.75
CA ILE A 87 44.47 -3.33 4.21
C ILE A 87 44.73 -4.70 4.84
N ARG A 88 44.07 -5.75 4.40
CA ARG A 88 44.29 -7.11 4.90
C ARG A 88 45.73 -7.57 4.67
N LYS A 89 46.26 -7.42 3.44
CA LYS A 89 47.66 -7.79 3.09
C LYS A 89 48.71 -7.00 3.87
N LYS A 90 48.45 -5.72 4.18
CA LYS A 90 49.34 -4.87 4.98
C LYS A 90 49.61 -5.44 6.38
N TYR A 91 48.64 -6.14 6.92
CA TYR A 91 48.69 -6.75 8.26
C TYR A 91 48.83 -8.28 8.22
N GLU A 92 48.89 -8.89 7.05
CA GLU A 92 49.11 -10.34 6.89
C GLU A 92 50.45 -10.76 7.49
N GLY A 93 50.41 -11.78 8.36
CA GLY A 93 51.59 -12.26 9.08
C GLY A 93 51.98 -11.46 10.34
N LYS A 94 51.30 -10.35 10.65
CA LYS A 94 51.56 -9.59 11.88
C LYS A 94 50.61 -10.08 12.98
N THR A 95 51.18 -10.78 13.97
CA THR A 95 50.39 -11.35 15.09
C THR A 95 50.43 -10.50 16.36
N ASP A 96 51.18 -9.38 16.34
CA ASP A 96 51.26 -8.47 17.46
C ASP A 96 49.92 -7.74 17.70
N GLN A 97 49.55 -7.57 18.98
CA GLN A 97 48.30 -7.00 19.41
C GLN A 97 48.05 -5.58 18.88
N MET A 98 49.13 -4.78 18.75
CA MET A 98 49.04 -3.41 18.25
C MET A 98 48.72 -3.36 16.75
N SER A 99 49.31 -4.26 15.95
CA SER A 99 49.00 -4.37 14.52
C SER A 99 47.59 -4.85 14.26
N GLN A 100 47.09 -5.78 15.07
CA GLN A 100 45.68 -6.24 14.98
C GLN A 100 44.70 -5.13 15.35
N GLN A 101 44.98 -4.33 16.38
CA GLN A 101 44.14 -3.17 16.72
C GLN A 101 44.13 -2.12 15.61
N ARG A 102 45.25 -1.83 14.98
CA ARG A 102 45.35 -0.90 13.85
C ARG A 102 44.59 -1.41 12.63
N MET A 103 44.71 -2.69 12.31
CA MET A 103 43.96 -3.33 11.24
C MET A 103 42.46 -3.22 11.50
N ALA A 104 41.99 -3.50 12.71
CA ALA A 104 40.59 -3.40 13.09
C ALA A 104 40.10 -1.96 12.96
N PHE A 105 40.89 -0.97 13.34
CA PHE A 105 40.54 0.45 13.22
C PHE A 105 40.46 0.89 11.74
N GLU A 106 41.44 0.57 10.91
CA GLU A 106 41.41 0.89 9.46
C GLU A 106 40.24 0.19 8.77
N MET A 107 39.94 -1.06 9.12
CA MET A 107 38.77 -1.79 8.62
C MET A 107 37.45 -1.15 9.07
N GLN A 108 37.36 -0.69 10.31
CA GLN A 108 36.18 -0.04 10.86
C GLN A 108 35.93 1.31 10.17
N GLU A 109 36.94 2.12 9.93
CA GLU A 109 36.80 3.38 9.18
C GLU A 109 36.29 3.12 7.75
N PHE A 110 36.87 2.14 7.08
CA PHE A 110 36.48 1.74 5.75
C PHE A 110 35.01 1.24 5.73
N GLN A 111 34.62 0.41 6.71
CA GLN A 111 33.25 -0.09 6.84
C GLN A 111 32.25 1.01 7.16
N LYS A 112 32.57 2.02 7.99
CA LYS A 112 31.70 3.16 8.25
C LYS A 112 31.31 3.88 6.96
N THR A 113 32.29 4.12 6.09
CA THR A 113 32.03 4.73 4.78
C THR A 113 31.09 3.89 3.93
N LEU A 114 31.28 2.56 3.91
CA LEU A 114 30.42 1.63 3.18
C LEU A 114 29.01 1.57 3.75
N HIS A 115 28.85 1.51 5.07
CA HIS A 115 27.54 1.45 5.72
C HIS A 115 26.70 2.70 5.46
N LEU A 116 27.29 3.89 5.49
CA LEU A 116 26.60 5.13 5.16
C LEU A 116 26.01 5.10 3.73
N TRP A 117 26.76 4.54 2.78
CA TRP A 117 26.31 4.41 1.39
C TRP A 117 25.16 3.42 1.21
N ILE A 118 25.16 2.31 1.94
CA ILE A 118 24.06 1.30 1.91
C ILE A 118 22.82 1.87 2.53
N ILE A 119 22.93 2.50 3.70
CA ILE A 119 21.81 3.10 4.42
C ILE A 119 21.16 4.21 3.58
N GLN A 120 21.94 5.06 2.96
CA GLN A 120 21.43 6.14 2.12
C GLN A 120 20.58 5.63 0.94
N ARG A 121 20.92 4.46 0.36
CA ARG A 121 20.09 3.82 -0.67
C ARG A 121 18.76 3.31 -0.14
N MET A 122 18.80 2.62 1.00
CA MET A 122 17.59 2.08 1.62
C MET A 122 16.64 3.22 2.01
N LEU A 123 17.19 4.33 2.52
CA LEU A 123 16.39 5.50 2.90
C LEU A 123 15.62 6.13 1.73
N ILE A 124 16.18 6.10 0.52
CA ILE A 124 15.48 6.62 -0.69
C ILE A 124 14.39 5.64 -1.15
N GLN A 125 14.63 4.34 -1.05
CA GLN A 125 13.71 3.30 -1.52
C GLN A 125 12.48 3.15 -0.61
N LEU A 126 12.64 3.31 0.70
CA LEU A 126 11.56 3.08 1.68
C LEU A 126 10.34 3.99 1.48
N PRO A 127 10.48 5.32 1.27
CA PRO A 127 9.32 6.19 1.04
C PRO A 127 8.53 5.80 -0.22
N ILE A 128 9.23 5.38 -1.28
CA ILE A 128 8.60 4.98 -2.54
C ILE A 128 7.81 3.67 -2.34
N LEU A 129 8.44 2.68 -1.69
CA LEU A 129 7.78 1.41 -1.39
C LEU A 129 6.57 1.61 -0.48
N TYR A 130 6.68 2.48 0.52
CA TYR A 130 5.59 2.81 1.41
C TYR A 130 4.45 3.54 0.69
N ALA A 131 4.76 4.45 -0.23
CA ALA A 131 3.75 5.13 -1.04
C ALA A 131 2.96 4.16 -1.93
N LEU A 132 3.65 3.20 -2.57
CA LEU A 132 3.01 2.14 -3.35
C LEU A 132 2.12 1.23 -2.49
N PHE A 133 2.66 0.80 -1.35
CA PHE A 133 1.91 -0.02 -0.39
C PHE A 133 0.64 0.71 0.10
N TYR A 134 0.78 2.00 0.44
CA TYR A 134 -0.33 2.84 0.85
C TYR A 134 -1.39 2.98 -0.25
N LEU A 135 -0.96 3.24 -1.49
CA LEU A 135 -1.85 3.37 -2.63
C LEU A 135 -2.67 2.08 -2.88
N PHE A 136 -2.02 0.93 -2.85
CA PHE A 136 -2.73 -0.34 -3.10
C PHE A 136 -3.66 -0.72 -1.96
N GLN A 137 -3.32 -0.43 -0.72
CA GLN A 137 -4.21 -0.67 0.42
C GLN A 137 -5.43 0.25 0.44
N ASN A 138 -5.32 1.42 -0.17
CA ASN A 138 -6.38 2.42 -0.20
C ASN A 138 -6.80 2.71 -1.65
N ALA A 139 -6.86 1.70 -2.50
CA ALA A 139 -7.20 1.86 -3.92
C ALA A 139 -8.55 2.57 -4.13
N TYR A 140 -9.51 2.37 -3.23
CA TYR A 140 -10.82 3.03 -3.25
C TYR A 140 -10.75 4.56 -3.09
N VAL A 141 -9.66 5.09 -2.53
CA VAL A 141 -9.41 6.54 -2.40
C VAL A 141 -8.87 7.12 -3.71
N TYR A 142 -8.10 6.33 -4.45
CA TYR A 142 -7.33 6.81 -5.60
C TYR A 142 -7.94 6.43 -6.96
N VAL A 143 -8.82 5.43 -7.00
CA VAL A 143 -9.44 4.92 -8.23
C VAL A 143 -10.93 5.20 -8.19
N ASP A 144 -11.39 6.11 -9.03
CA ASP A 144 -12.77 6.59 -9.05
C ASP A 144 -13.80 5.46 -9.15
N VAL A 145 -13.58 4.50 -10.03
CA VAL A 145 -14.51 3.37 -10.23
C VAL A 145 -14.64 2.52 -8.97
N ILE A 146 -13.52 2.27 -8.26
CA ILE A 146 -13.52 1.52 -7.00
C ILE A 146 -14.20 2.35 -5.91
N GLY A 147 -13.86 3.63 -5.81
CA GLY A 147 -14.43 4.56 -4.84
C GLY A 147 -15.95 4.70 -4.97
N HIS A 148 -16.46 4.81 -6.19
CA HIS A 148 -17.90 4.85 -6.45
C HIS A 148 -18.58 3.54 -6.04
N ASN A 149 -18.06 2.39 -6.45
CA ASN A 149 -18.62 1.09 -6.07
C ASN A 149 -18.65 0.90 -4.54
N TYR A 150 -17.59 1.28 -3.83
CA TYR A 150 -17.53 1.19 -2.38
C TYR A 150 -18.51 2.16 -1.70
N THR A 151 -18.69 3.34 -2.27
CA THR A 151 -19.67 4.32 -1.82
C THR A 151 -21.09 3.82 -2.03
N ASP A 152 -21.38 3.17 -3.16
CA ASP A 152 -22.69 2.58 -3.44
C ASP A 152 -23.02 1.44 -2.47
N ILE A 153 -22.03 0.57 -2.18
CA ILE A 153 -22.18 -0.48 -1.15
C ILE A 153 -22.44 0.15 0.22
N ALA A 154 -21.68 1.19 0.60
CA ALA A 154 -21.86 1.87 1.87
C ALA A 154 -23.23 2.55 1.98
N ASN A 155 -23.72 3.18 0.91
CA ASN A 155 -25.06 3.75 0.84
C ASN A 155 -26.13 2.67 1.01
N ALA A 156 -25.98 1.52 0.34
CA ALA A 156 -26.91 0.41 0.48
C ALA A 156 -26.94 -0.11 1.93
N ILE A 157 -25.79 -0.20 2.61
CA ILE A 157 -25.69 -0.57 4.04
C ILE A 157 -26.40 0.46 4.92
N VAL A 158 -26.16 1.75 4.71
CA VAL A 158 -26.75 2.83 5.51
C VAL A 158 -28.29 2.84 5.37
N ASN A 159 -28.83 2.42 4.23
CA ASN A 159 -30.25 2.33 3.97
C ASN A 159 -30.93 1.09 4.61
N ILE A 160 -30.18 0.11 5.10
CA ILE A 160 -30.74 -1.03 5.86
C ILE A 160 -31.34 -0.51 7.18
N PRO A 161 -32.51 -1.06 7.64
CA PRO A 161 -33.08 -0.70 8.92
C PRO A 161 -32.07 -0.73 10.07
N VAL A 162 -32.04 0.31 10.91
CA VAL A 162 -31.01 0.53 11.91
C VAL A 162 -30.81 -0.68 12.83
N SER A 163 -31.90 -1.32 13.28
CA SER A 163 -31.83 -2.49 14.15
C SER A 163 -31.08 -3.64 13.51
N LEU A 164 -31.44 -4.00 12.28
CA LEU A 164 -30.82 -5.10 11.54
C LEU A 164 -29.36 -4.76 11.15
N ARG A 165 -29.13 -3.53 10.71
CA ARG A 165 -27.78 -3.07 10.38
C ARG A 165 -26.86 -3.16 11.59
N MET A 166 -27.29 -2.71 12.75
CA MET A 166 -26.50 -2.79 13.97
C MET A 166 -26.29 -4.24 14.43
N GLU A 167 -27.30 -5.09 14.31
CA GLU A 167 -27.16 -6.51 14.64
C GLU A 167 -26.11 -7.20 13.78
N VAL A 168 -26.14 -6.98 12.46
CA VAL A 168 -25.30 -7.70 11.50
C VAL A 168 -23.89 -7.12 11.41
N PHE A 169 -23.74 -5.79 11.36
CA PHE A 169 -22.44 -5.15 11.11
C PHE A 169 -21.68 -4.74 12.38
N HIS A 170 -22.33 -4.65 13.54
CA HIS A 170 -21.68 -4.21 14.77
C HIS A 170 -20.46 -5.07 15.18
N PRO A 171 -20.49 -6.40 15.08
CA PRO A 171 -19.31 -7.23 15.38
C PRO A 171 -18.10 -6.85 14.52
N TYR A 172 -18.29 -6.65 13.23
CA TYR A 172 -17.24 -6.27 12.28
C TYR A 172 -16.74 -4.84 12.52
N ALA A 173 -17.66 -3.92 12.84
CA ALA A 173 -17.30 -2.55 13.20
C ALA A 173 -16.46 -2.49 14.48
N GLN A 174 -16.75 -3.33 15.47
CA GLN A 174 -15.94 -3.46 16.69
C GLN A 174 -14.58 -4.09 16.39
N GLU A 175 -14.51 -5.15 15.58
CA GLU A 175 -13.25 -5.76 15.17
C GLU A 175 -12.37 -4.75 14.44
N PHE A 176 -12.94 -4.01 13.49
CA PHE A 176 -12.26 -2.93 12.79
C PHE A 176 -11.75 -1.85 13.76
N ALA A 177 -12.58 -1.36 14.66
CA ALA A 177 -12.19 -0.35 15.65
C ALA A 177 -11.05 -0.84 16.56
N ASN A 178 -11.09 -2.11 16.96
CA ASN A 178 -10.00 -2.72 17.74
C ASN A 178 -8.70 -2.84 16.95
N ALA A 179 -8.78 -3.21 15.67
CA ALA A 179 -7.61 -3.32 14.79
C ALA A 179 -6.93 -1.96 14.57
N TYR A 180 -7.71 -0.88 14.56
CA TYR A 180 -7.25 0.48 14.27
C TYR A 180 -7.40 1.46 15.45
N LYS A 181 -7.50 0.98 16.69
CA LYS A 181 -7.67 1.79 17.91
C LYS A 181 -6.68 2.93 18.10
N ASN A 182 -5.50 2.84 17.48
CA ASN A 182 -4.46 3.86 17.56
C ASN A 182 -4.57 4.92 16.45
N VAL A 183 -5.58 4.83 15.59
CA VAL A 183 -5.81 5.78 14.49
C VAL A 183 -6.83 6.81 14.92
N ALA A 184 -6.48 8.10 14.84
CA ALA A 184 -7.29 9.19 15.37
C ALA A 184 -8.73 9.23 14.81
N ILE A 185 -8.92 8.87 13.54
CA ILE A 185 -10.24 8.88 12.88
C ILE A 185 -11.19 7.81 13.43
N ILE A 186 -10.65 6.73 14.03
CA ILE A 186 -11.43 5.56 14.45
C ILE A 186 -11.47 5.44 15.98
N LYS A 187 -10.92 6.42 16.68
CA LYS A 187 -10.79 6.39 18.14
C LYS A 187 -12.10 6.15 18.88
N ASP A 188 -13.20 6.67 18.33
CA ASP A 188 -14.56 6.56 18.90
C ASP A 188 -15.40 5.46 18.22
N GLY A 189 -14.76 4.62 17.39
CA GLY A 189 -15.43 3.58 16.59
C GLY A 189 -15.91 4.08 15.23
N ILE A 190 -16.75 3.27 14.55
CA ILE A 190 -17.37 3.62 13.28
C ILE A 190 -18.83 4.02 13.53
N ASP A 191 -19.23 5.19 13.07
CA ASP A 191 -20.63 5.56 12.99
C ASP A 191 -21.28 4.95 11.72
N MET A 192 -22.01 3.87 11.92
CA MET A 192 -22.70 3.14 10.85
C MET A 192 -23.76 3.96 10.09
N ARG A 193 -24.02 5.21 10.50
CA ARG A 193 -24.92 6.14 9.80
C ARG A 193 -24.17 7.02 8.78
N GLN A 194 -22.86 7.08 8.88
CA GLN A 194 -22.01 7.90 8.02
C GLN A 194 -21.41 7.07 6.89
N VAL A 195 -21.79 7.35 5.64
CA VAL A 195 -21.33 6.64 4.44
C VAL A 195 -19.80 6.57 4.37
N ASN A 196 -19.12 7.70 4.63
CA ASN A 196 -17.67 7.77 4.56
C ASN A 196 -16.97 6.84 5.56
N GLU A 197 -17.55 6.63 6.74
CA GLU A 197 -17.01 5.70 7.73
C GLU A 197 -17.31 4.25 7.36
N VAL A 198 -18.52 4.00 6.83
CA VAL A 198 -18.92 2.68 6.36
C VAL A 198 -18.08 2.24 5.17
N VAL A 199 -17.63 3.14 4.28
CA VAL A 199 -16.69 2.83 3.19
C VAL A 199 -15.38 2.22 3.73
N MET A 200 -14.86 2.70 4.84
CA MET A 200 -13.66 2.11 5.46
C MET A 200 -13.91 0.68 5.94
N LEU A 201 -15.10 0.42 6.48
CA LEU A 201 -15.51 -0.93 6.87
C LEU A 201 -15.67 -1.84 5.65
N VAL A 202 -16.28 -1.36 4.56
CA VAL A 202 -16.39 -2.09 3.28
C VAL A 202 -15.03 -2.53 2.75
N ASN A 203 -14.01 -1.67 2.87
CA ASN A 203 -12.65 -1.99 2.48
C ASN A 203 -11.97 -3.03 3.40
N TYR A 204 -12.38 -3.07 4.65
CA TYR A 204 -11.83 -4.00 5.64
C TYR A 204 -12.39 -5.42 5.54
N LEU A 205 -13.69 -5.54 5.20
CA LEU A 205 -14.41 -6.80 5.14
C LEU A 205 -13.83 -7.73 4.06
N LYS A 206 -13.63 -8.98 4.45
CA LYS A 206 -13.14 -10.04 3.57
C LYS A 206 -14.28 -10.70 2.78
N PRO A 207 -14.00 -11.41 1.69
CA PRO A 207 -15.02 -12.13 0.91
C PRO A 207 -15.87 -13.08 1.76
N ASP A 208 -15.26 -13.79 2.71
CA ASP A 208 -15.96 -14.72 3.60
C ASP A 208 -16.93 -14.01 4.54
N ASP A 209 -16.57 -12.81 5.02
CA ASP A 209 -17.43 -11.99 5.88
C ASP A 209 -18.73 -11.60 5.15
N TRP A 210 -18.62 -11.26 3.85
CA TRP A 210 -19.78 -10.91 3.04
C TRP A 210 -20.78 -12.04 2.89
N ASN A 211 -20.31 -13.29 2.80
CA ASN A 211 -21.20 -14.45 2.75
C ASN A 211 -22.05 -14.57 4.03
N VAL A 212 -21.42 -14.40 5.19
CA VAL A 212 -22.11 -14.44 6.49
C VAL A 212 -23.05 -13.26 6.65
N ILE A 213 -22.62 -12.06 6.25
CA ILE A 213 -23.42 -10.83 6.30
C ILE A 213 -24.69 -10.98 5.45
N LEU A 214 -24.57 -11.46 4.19
CA LEU A 214 -25.71 -11.64 3.30
C LEU A 214 -26.69 -12.69 3.84
N GLN A 215 -26.21 -13.78 4.43
CA GLN A 215 -27.07 -14.78 5.08
C GLN A 215 -27.88 -14.17 6.23
N ASN A 216 -27.25 -13.35 7.07
CA ASN A 216 -27.91 -12.72 8.22
C ASN A 216 -28.87 -11.59 7.82
N LEU A 217 -28.60 -10.90 6.71
CA LEU A 217 -29.47 -9.84 6.18
C LEU A 217 -30.71 -10.40 5.46
N GLY A 218 -30.62 -11.61 4.89
CA GLY A 218 -31.71 -12.19 4.08
C GLY A 218 -32.15 -11.24 2.96
N ASP A 219 -33.47 -11.01 2.84
CA ASP A 219 -34.02 -10.14 1.78
C ASP A 219 -33.55 -8.69 1.86
N ALA A 220 -33.24 -8.18 3.04
CA ALA A 220 -32.71 -6.83 3.22
C ALA A 220 -31.31 -6.63 2.60
N GLY A 221 -30.57 -7.72 2.38
CA GLY A 221 -29.28 -7.71 1.72
C GLY A 221 -29.34 -7.79 0.19
N SER A 222 -30.51 -7.93 -0.41
CA SER A 222 -30.68 -8.13 -1.85
C SER A 222 -30.06 -7.01 -2.71
N SER A 223 -30.11 -5.77 -2.23
CA SER A 223 -29.50 -4.61 -2.89
C SER A 223 -27.96 -4.64 -2.90
N LEU A 224 -27.33 -5.37 -1.98
CA LEU A 224 -25.89 -5.50 -1.89
C LEU A 224 -25.33 -6.50 -2.91
N VAL A 225 -26.10 -7.53 -3.28
CA VAL A 225 -25.61 -8.62 -4.15
C VAL A 225 -25.04 -8.12 -5.48
N PRO A 226 -25.73 -7.28 -6.28
CA PRO A 226 -25.18 -6.79 -7.54
C PRO A 226 -23.96 -5.88 -7.34
N LEU A 227 -23.92 -5.10 -6.26
CA LEU A 227 -22.83 -4.20 -5.94
C LEU A 227 -21.56 -4.98 -5.54
N LEU A 228 -21.73 -6.06 -4.77
CA LEU A 228 -20.66 -6.96 -4.39
C LEU A 228 -20.16 -7.78 -5.59
N ALA A 229 -21.01 -8.17 -6.52
CA ALA A 229 -20.60 -8.79 -7.77
C ALA A 229 -19.72 -7.83 -8.60
N THR A 230 -20.08 -6.55 -8.66
CA THR A 230 -19.26 -5.50 -9.29
C THR A 230 -17.92 -5.35 -8.56
N LYS A 231 -17.92 -5.29 -7.23
CA LYS A 231 -16.71 -5.26 -6.41
C LYS A 231 -15.79 -6.44 -6.73
N SER A 232 -16.29 -7.64 -6.76
CA SER A 232 -15.52 -8.86 -7.08
C SER A 232 -14.96 -8.87 -8.50
N SER A 233 -15.62 -8.21 -9.46
CA SER A 233 -15.12 -8.09 -10.83
C SER A 233 -14.02 -7.04 -10.98
N ILE A 234 -14.04 -6.01 -10.15
CA ILE A 234 -13.06 -4.92 -10.14
C ILE A 234 -11.84 -5.31 -9.32
N ASP A 235 -12.05 -5.87 -8.13
CA ASP A 235 -10.99 -6.36 -7.26
C ASP A 235 -10.24 -7.52 -7.94
N LEU A 236 -9.01 -7.74 -7.54
CA LEU A 236 -8.30 -8.96 -7.97
C LEU A 236 -9.14 -10.17 -7.55
N PRO A 237 -9.34 -11.15 -8.45
CA PRO A 237 -10.02 -12.38 -8.09
C PRO A 237 -9.36 -12.95 -6.84
N ASP A 238 -10.22 -13.34 -5.91
CA ASP A 238 -9.91 -13.78 -4.56
C ASP A 238 -8.58 -14.54 -4.49
N HIS A 239 -7.72 -14.08 -3.59
CA HIS A 239 -6.43 -14.67 -3.34
C HIS A 239 -6.58 -16.01 -2.63
N SER A 240 -7.11 -17.00 -3.32
CA SER A 240 -6.92 -18.41 -2.96
C SER A 240 -5.47 -18.84 -3.26
N PHE A 241 -4.48 -18.00 -2.97
CA PHE A 241 -3.10 -18.39 -2.85
C PHE A 241 -2.91 -19.00 -1.46
N GLY A 242 -3.13 -20.31 -1.37
CA GLY A 242 -2.76 -21.07 -0.19
C GLY A 242 -3.87 -21.93 0.38
N LYS A 243 -4.25 -22.95 -0.34
CA LYS A 243 -4.59 -24.26 0.25
C LYS A 243 -3.49 -25.23 -0.10
#